data_0c049f975a1d6422cb92b869a50b8d42
#
_entry.id   0c049f975a1d6422cb92b869a50b8d42
#
_cell.length_a   1.000
_cell.length_b   1.000
_cell.length_c   1.000
_cell.angle_alpha   90.00
_cell.angle_beta   90.00
_cell.angle_gamma   90.00
#
_symmetry.space_group_name_H-M   'P 1'
#
loop_
_entity.id
_entity.type
_entity.pdbx_description
1 polymer ?
#
loop_
_entity_poly.entity_id
_entity_poly.type
_entity_poly.pdbx_seq_one_letter_code
_entity_poly.pdbx_strand_id
1 'polypeptide(L)'
;MLWGKIKKSELSRDTLWMLLGHGAQLPIRAVYFILIARSLGAEGYGAFIGVTALVAVLAPFASMGSGNILIKNVARDSSLFARYWGRTIVLTCASGMMLSMLTTVLSIFILPPSIPFLLVVSVAIADLIFLSILNVSAQAFQGFQRLTMTSFLLVLPNCTRLLVLIALISFKKPTPLDLGYLYLVSTGFAFLIALYLVSRELGRPVYSRKILDGEVREGLYFSVALCSHSIFNDIDKTILTRLATLQAAGIYAAAYRLIDVAFIPVRSLISASYPRFFKSGVDGMRGTVALVAKLIPYAAVYALAASLVLFVSAPLLPLLFGREFAEATHALRWLALLPFLKVLHYLPANALTGAGFQGLRTACLVATALFNVTLNLWLIPRYSWKGSAWASLASDGVYAVVIWIAVFWKQRAGTPAVLVNQEK
;
A
#
# COMPACT_ATOMS: atom_id res chain seq x y z
N MET A 1 24.09 -1.07 -34.29
CA MET A 1 24.44 -0.11 -33.21
C MET A 1 23.35 0.95 -32.94
N LEU A 2 22.60 1.43 -33.94
CA LEU A 2 21.52 2.43 -33.80
C LEU A 2 20.30 1.89 -33.03
N TRP A 3 19.91 0.62 -33.20
CA TRP A 3 18.78 -0.03 -32.50
C TRP A 3 18.98 -0.12 -30.99
N GLY A 4 20.20 -0.28 -30.53
CA GLY A 4 20.52 -0.30 -29.09
C GLY A 4 20.41 1.09 -28.41
N LYS A 5 20.67 2.17 -29.15
CA LYS A 5 20.55 3.55 -28.63
C LYS A 5 19.10 4.02 -28.55
N ILE A 6 18.26 3.65 -29.53
CA ILE A 6 16.82 3.99 -29.54
C ILE A 6 16.12 3.29 -28.38
N LYS A 7 16.35 1.99 -28.16
CA LYS A 7 15.80 1.24 -27.03
C LYS A 7 16.23 1.79 -25.66
N LYS A 8 17.45 2.30 -25.55
CA LYS A 8 17.96 2.90 -24.30
C LYS A 8 17.30 4.26 -23.99
N SER A 9 16.99 5.06 -25.01
CA SER A 9 16.33 6.36 -24.84
C SER A 9 14.83 6.21 -24.50
N GLU A 10 14.16 5.23 -25.09
CA GLU A 10 12.74 4.93 -24.76
C GLU A 10 12.61 4.37 -23.34
N LEU A 11 13.45 3.42 -22.95
CA LEU A 11 13.46 2.86 -21.60
C LEU A 11 13.76 3.92 -20.53
N SER A 12 14.67 4.87 -20.80
CA SER A 12 14.98 5.97 -19.88
C SER A 12 13.81 6.95 -19.77
N ARG A 13 13.14 7.26 -20.87
CA ARG A 13 11.96 8.12 -20.90
C ARG A 13 10.79 7.49 -20.15
N ASP A 14 10.53 6.21 -20.38
CA ASP A 14 9.44 5.49 -19.72
C ASP A 14 9.69 5.31 -18.22
N THR A 15 10.94 5.08 -17.83
CA THR A 15 11.33 5.07 -16.41
C THR A 15 11.13 6.44 -15.77
N LEU A 16 11.47 7.53 -16.48
CA LEU A 16 11.24 8.89 -16.01
C LEU A 16 9.74 9.18 -15.82
N TRP A 17 8.88 8.76 -16.76
CA TRP A 17 7.43 8.89 -16.64
C TRP A 17 6.88 8.12 -15.45
N MET A 18 7.36 6.92 -15.17
CA MET A 18 6.97 6.18 -13.95
C MET A 18 7.41 6.89 -12.67
N LEU A 19 8.64 7.42 -12.64
CA LEU A 19 9.13 8.19 -11.48
C LEU A 19 8.33 9.47 -11.28
N LEU A 20 8.03 10.20 -12.35
CA LEU A 20 7.19 11.39 -12.29
C LEU A 20 5.75 11.06 -11.88
N GLY A 21 5.17 9.99 -12.41
CA GLY A 21 3.83 9.54 -12.04
C GLY A 21 3.73 9.14 -10.57
N HIS A 22 4.67 8.35 -10.06
CA HIS A 22 4.72 8.01 -8.64
C HIS A 22 5.02 9.24 -7.77
N GLY A 23 5.93 10.12 -8.20
CA GLY A 23 6.26 11.37 -7.50
C GLY A 23 5.07 12.34 -7.42
N ALA A 24 4.31 12.49 -8.50
CA ALA A 24 3.15 13.38 -8.54
C ALA A 24 1.98 12.89 -7.65
N GLN A 25 1.85 11.58 -7.42
CA GLN A 25 0.83 11.05 -6.52
C GLN A 25 0.96 11.57 -5.09
N LEU A 26 2.19 11.85 -4.64
CA LEU A 26 2.48 12.17 -3.25
C LEU A 26 1.91 13.53 -2.83
N PRO A 27 2.20 14.65 -3.54
CA PRO A 27 1.60 15.94 -3.21
C PRO A 27 0.08 15.92 -3.39
N ILE A 28 -0.44 15.24 -4.42
CA ILE A 28 -1.89 15.13 -4.65
C ILE A 28 -2.56 14.44 -3.46
N ARG A 29 -2.02 13.32 -2.99
CA ARG A 29 -2.54 12.61 -1.80
C ARG A 29 -2.40 13.44 -0.54
N ALA A 30 -1.28 14.13 -0.34
CA ALA A 30 -1.08 14.97 0.84
C ALA A 30 -2.12 16.08 0.89
N VAL A 31 -2.32 16.82 -0.20
CA VAL A 31 -3.34 17.87 -0.30
C VAL A 31 -4.76 17.30 -0.08
N TYR A 32 -5.07 16.16 -0.71
CA TYR A 32 -6.35 15.48 -0.54
C TYR A 32 -6.64 15.15 0.93
N PHE A 33 -5.68 14.54 1.65
CA PHE A 33 -5.87 14.21 3.06
C PHE A 33 -5.94 15.43 3.97
N ILE A 34 -5.17 16.48 3.70
CA ILE A 34 -5.25 17.74 4.45
C ILE A 34 -6.64 18.38 4.28
N LEU A 35 -7.14 18.43 3.04
CA LEU A 35 -8.46 19.00 2.76
C LEU A 35 -9.59 18.20 3.43
N ILE A 36 -9.53 16.85 3.38
CA ILE A 36 -10.50 16.01 4.11
C ILE A 36 -10.45 16.30 5.60
N ALA A 37 -9.27 16.27 6.21
CA ALA A 37 -9.13 16.47 7.63
C ALA A 37 -9.66 17.86 8.06
N ARG A 38 -9.35 18.90 7.31
CA ARG A 38 -9.87 20.26 7.59
C ARG A 38 -11.37 20.38 7.41
N SER A 39 -11.94 19.70 6.45
CA SER A 39 -13.37 19.82 6.14
C SER A 39 -14.26 19.00 7.08
N LEU A 40 -13.79 17.82 7.51
CA LEU A 40 -14.54 16.91 8.40
C LEU A 40 -14.22 17.06 9.88
N GLY A 41 -13.10 17.71 10.24
CA GLY A 41 -12.56 17.68 11.59
C GLY A 41 -11.99 16.31 11.98
N ALA A 42 -11.51 16.18 13.21
CA ALA A 42 -10.81 14.99 13.67
C ALA A 42 -11.72 13.76 13.75
N GLU A 43 -12.97 13.91 14.16
CA GLU A 43 -13.94 12.83 14.27
C GLU A 43 -14.37 12.28 12.92
N GLY A 44 -14.80 13.15 12.00
CA GLY A 44 -15.21 12.76 10.66
C GLY A 44 -14.06 12.17 9.84
N TYR A 45 -12.86 12.71 9.99
CA TYR A 45 -11.65 12.17 9.39
C TYR A 45 -11.32 10.78 9.95
N GLY A 46 -11.45 10.58 11.26
CA GLY A 46 -11.26 9.29 11.92
C GLY A 46 -12.25 8.24 11.42
N ALA A 47 -13.53 8.60 11.25
CA ALA A 47 -14.54 7.71 10.67
C ALA A 47 -14.14 7.26 9.27
N PHE A 48 -13.75 8.19 8.40
CA PHE A 48 -13.33 7.89 7.04
C PHE A 48 -12.07 7.01 7.00
N ILE A 49 -11.06 7.32 7.82
CA ILE A 49 -9.82 6.54 7.86
C ILE A 49 -10.03 5.14 8.44
N GLY A 50 -10.85 4.99 9.47
CA GLY A 50 -11.19 3.68 10.03
C GLY A 50 -11.82 2.74 9.01
N VAL A 51 -12.74 3.27 8.18
CA VAL A 51 -13.36 2.51 7.08
C VAL A 51 -12.34 2.17 6.00
N THR A 52 -11.55 3.15 5.53
CA THR A 52 -10.55 2.90 4.49
C THR A 52 -9.45 1.94 4.94
N ALA A 53 -9.06 1.97 6.22
CA ALA A 53 -8.10 1.03 6.80
C ALA A 53 -8.65 -0.41 6.84
N LEU A 54 -9.92 -0.60 7.23
CA LEU A 54 -10.58 -1.91 7.20
C LEU A 54 -10.61 -2.49 5.78
N VAL A 55 -11.00 -1.67 4.79
CA VAL A 55 -11.03 -2.07 3.38
C VAL A 55 -9.63 -2.39 2.85
N ALA A 56 -8.61 -1.60 3.24
CA ALA A 56 -7.23 -1.80 2.80
C ALA A 56 -6.63 -3.14 3.23
N VAL A 57 -7.08 -3.71 4.35
CA VAL A 57 -6.68 -5.05 4.80
C VAL A 57 -7.14 -6.14 3.82
N LEU A 58 -8.32 -6.01 3.26
CA LEU A 58 -8.92 -6.99 2.35
C LEU A 58 -8.59 -6.72 0.86
N ALA A 59 -8.19 -5.49 0.52
CA ALA A 59 -7.91 -5.08 -0.86
C ALA A 59 -6.93 -5.98 -1.63
N PRO A 60 -5.86 -6.56 -1.02
CA PRO A 60 -4.97 -7.46 -1.74
C PRO A 60 -5.64 -8.73 -2.29
N PHE A 61 -6.77 -9.15 -1.69
CA PHE A 61 -7.52 -10.31 -2.18
C PHE A 61 -8.50 -9.97 -3.31
N ALA A 62 -8.78 -8.69 -3.56
CA ALA A 62 -9.78 -8.28 -4.56
C ALA A 62 -9.40 -8.71 -5.99
N SER A 63 -8.12 -8.69 -6.35
CA SER A 63 -7.67 -9.20 -7.66
C SER A 63 -7.11 -10.64 -7.61
N MET A 64 -6.96 -11.22 -6.41
CA MET A 64 -6.33 -12.55 -6.22
C MET A 64 -5.02 -12.72 -7.01
N GLY A 65 -4.22 -11.66 -7.15
CA GLY A 65 -2.96 -11.65 -7.89
C GLY A 65 -3.09 -11.79 -9.41
N SER A 66 -4.31 -11.82 -9.95
CA SER A 66 -4.56 -12.03 -11.40
C SER A 66 -3.87 -11.01 -12.30
N GLY A 67 -3.64 -9.78 -11.81
CA GLY A 67 -2.92 -8.76 -12.56
C GLY A 67 -1.43 -9.09 -12.76
N ASN A 68 -0.77 -9.70 -11.79
CA ASN A 68 0.62 -10.16 -11.93
C ASN A 68 0.71 -11.33 -12.94
N ILE A 69 -0.27 -12.21 -12.92
CA ILE A 69 -0.41 -13.32 -13.89
C ILE A 69 -0.63 -12.77 -15.29
N LEU A 70 -1.48 -11.75 -15.43
CA LEU A 70 -1.70 -11.03 -16.68
C LEU A 70 -0.39 -10.46 -17.23
N ILE A 71 0.39 -9.72 -16.41
CA ILE A 71 1.69 -9.17 -16.82
C ILE A 71 2.61 -10.28 -17.30
N LYS A 72 2.77 -11.35 -16.50
CA LYS A 72 3.66 -12.49 -16.77
C LYS A 72 3.40 -13.15 -18.14
N ASN A 73 2.12 -13.41 -18.44
CA ASN A 73 1.73 -14.12 -19.65
C ASN A 73 1.69 -13.20 -20.88
N VAL A 74 1.16 -11.99 -20.75
CA VAL A 74 1.08 -11.02 -21.87
C VAL A 74 2.46 -10.54 -22.30
N ALA A 75 3.40 -10.37 -21.35
CA ALA A 75 4.77 -10.00 -21.68
C ALA A 75 5.51 -11.09 -22.49
N ARG A 76 5.08 -12.37 -22.39
CA ARG A 76 5.63 -13.49 -23.17
C ARG A 76 4.92 -13.64 -24.51
N ASP A 77 3.59 -13.53 -24.50
CA ASP A 77 2.75 -13.68 -25.69
C ASP A 77 1.56 -12.73 -25.60
N SER A 78 1.63 -11.62 -26.35
CA SER A 78 0.59 -10.59 -26.40
C SER A 78 -0.74 -11.08 -26.97
N SER A 79 -0.76 -12.16 -27.77
CA SER A 79 -2.00 -12.74 -28.34
C SER A 79 -2.93 -13.30 -27.27
N LEU A 80 -2.38 -13.65 -26.10
CA LEU A 80 -3.15 -14.19 -24.97
C LEU A 80 -3.91 -13.10 -24.19
N PHE A 81 -3.67 -11.82 -24.48
CA PHE A 81 -4.23 -10.70 -23.73
C PHE A 81 -5.74 -10.78 -23.56
N ALA A 82 -6.50 -10.91 -24.63
CA ALA A 82 -7.97 -10.87 -24.59
C ALA A 82 -8.55 -11.93 -23.63
N ARG A 83 -7.94 -13.12 -23.59
CA ARG A 83 -8.36 -14.22 -22.72
C ARG A 83 -7.99 -13.96 -21.25
N TYR A 84 -6.76 -13.56 -20.98
CA TYR A 84 -6.32 -13.26 -19.60
C TYR A 84 -7.04 -12.02 -19.05
N TRP A 85 -7.25 -11.01 -19.89
CA TRP A 85 -7.98 -9.81 -19.52
C TRP A 85 -9.44 -10.11 -19.14
N GLY A 86 -10.18 -10.86 -19.97
CA GLY A 86 -11.56 -11.24 -19.66
C GLY A 86 -11.66 -12.03 -18.35
N ARG A 87 -10.74 -12.96 -18.14
CA ARG A 87 -10.66 -13.73 -16.89
C ARG A 87 -10.36 -12.87 -15.66
N THR A 88 -9.39 -11.97 -15.78
CA THR A 88 -8.99 -11.08 -14.69
C THR A 88 -10.13 -10.15 -14.28
N ILE A 89 -10.88 -9.58 -15.23
CA ILE A 89 -12.06 -8.75 -14.91
C ILE A 89 -13.09 -9.58 -14.13
N VAL A 90 -13.48 -10.74 -14.64
CA VAL A 90 -14.50 -11.58 -13.99
C VAL A 90 -14.07 -11.97 -12.58
N LEU A 91 -12.82 -12.41 -12.41
CA LEU A 91 -12.28 -12.78 -11.10
C LEU A 91 -12.29 -11.59 -10.14
N THR A 92 -11.79 -10.43 -10.59
CA THR A 92 -11.72 -9.21 -9.76
C THR A 92 -13.13 -8.68 -9.42
N CYS A 93 -14.08 -8.74 -10.35
CA CYS A 93 -15.48 -8.38 -10.06
C CYS A 93 -16.10 -9.33 -9.03
N ALA A 94 -15.96 -10.64 -9.22
CA ALA A 94 -16.58 -11.63 -8.33
C ALA A 94 -15.97 -11.57 -6.92
N SER A 95 -14.64 -11.60 -6.81
CA SER A 95 -13.94 -11.48 -5.52
C SER A 95 -14.16 -10.11 -4.88
N GLY A 96 -14.13 -9.02 -5.66
CA GLY A 96 -14.40 -7.67 -5.16
C GLY A 96 -15.83 -7.52 -4.60
N MET A 97 -16.85 -8.08 -5.26
CA MET A 97 -18.22 -8.12 -4.74
C MET A 97 -18.30 -8.93 -3.45
N MET A 98 -17.75 -10.13 -3.45
CA MET A 98 -17.75 -10.99 -2.27
C MET A 98 -17.05 -10.31 -1.07
N LEU A 99 -15.91 -9.70 -1.31
CA LEU A 99 -15.16 -8.98 -0.27
C LEU A 99 -15.87 -7.70 0.18
N SER A 100 -16.57 -7.00 -0.72
CA SER A 100 -17.37 -5.82 -0.35
C SER A 100 -18.53 -6.22 0.58
N MET A 101 -19.22 -7.32 0.28
CA MET A 101 -20.25 -7.89 1.17
C MET A 101 -19.63 -8.30 2.51
N LEU A 102 -18.53 -9.03 2.49
CA LEU A 102 -17.80 -9.46 3.70
C LEU A 102 -17.39 -8.25 4.55
N THR A 103 -16.78 -7.23 3.94
CA THR A 103 -16.36 -6.00 4.62
C THR A 103 -17.57 -5.30 5.27
N THR A 104 -18.67 -5.23 4.55
CA THR A 104 -19.92 -4.61 5.03
C THR A 104 -20.48 -5.36 6.22
N VAL A 105 -20.48 -6.69 6.19
CA VAL A 105 -20.90 -7.52 7.33
C VAL A 105 -19.93 -7.38 8.51
N LEU A 106 -18.62 -7.48 8.26
CA LEU A 106 -17.60 -7.32 9.29
C LEU A 106 -17.64 -5.94 9.95
N SER A 107 -17.98 -4.89 9.20
CA SER A 107 -18.05 -3.53 9.73
C SER A 107 -19.05 -3.38 10.88
N ILE A 108 -20.13 -4.15 10.89
CA ILE A 108 -21.15 -4.14 11.96
C ILE A 108 -20.52 -4.54 13.30
N PHE A 109 -19.54 -5.45 13.28
CA PHE A 109 -18.88 -5.95 14.48
C PHE A 109 -17.60 -5.14 14.83
N ILE A 110 -16.88 -4.67 13.81
CA ILE A 110 -15.55 -4.07 13.96
C ILE A 110 -15.62 -2.56 14.13
N LEU A 111 -16.57 -1.87 13.47
CA LEU A 111 -16.70 -0.42 13.54
C LEU A 111 -17.78 0.02 14.54
N PRO A 112 -17.68 1.25 15.08
CA PRO A 112 -18.73 1.78 15.95
C PRO A 112 -20.00 2.12 15.15
N PRO A 113 -21.20 2.00 15.77
CA PRO A 113 -22.48 2.29 15.10
C PRO A 113 -22.63 3.75 14.63
N SER A 114 -21.81 4.67 15.13
CA SER A 114 -21.80 6.08 14.72
C SER A 114 -21.28 6.29 13.29
N ILE A 115 -20.57 5.29 12.72
CA ILE A 115 -20.12 5.35 11.32
C ILE A 115 -21.28 5.01 10.40
N PRO A 116 -21.66 5.89 9.44
CA PRO A 116 -22.75 5.60 8.51
C PRO A 116 -22.48 4.33 7.69
N PHE A 117 -23.43 3.41 7.69
CA PHE A 117 -23.34 2.15 6.93
C PHE A 117 -23.04 2.40 5.43
N LEU A 118 -23.69 3.39 4.84
CA LEU A 118 -23.48 3.75 3.43
C LEU A 118 -22.07 4.26 3.13
N LEU A 119 -21.36 4.84 4.12
CA LEU A 119 -19.95 5.18 3.98
C LEU A 119 -19.11 3.92 3.77
N VAL A 120 -19.36 2.87 4.57
CA VAL A 120 -18.65 1.59 4.46
C VAL A 120 -18.89 0.95 3.10
N VAL A 121 -20.16 0.85 2.67
CA VAL A 121 -20.55 0.28 1.37
C VAL A 121 -19.88 1.05 0.22
N SER A 122 -19.93 2.38 0.27
CA SER A 122 -19.35 3.23 -0.78
C SER A 122 -17.84 3.04 -0.92
N VAL A 123 -17.12 3.02 0.20
CA VAL A 123 -15.66 2.83 0.19
C VAL A 123 -15.30 1.40 -0.21
N ALA A 124 -16.03 0.39 0.27
CA ALA A 124 -15.80 -1.00 -0.09
C ALA A 124 -15.96 -1.25 -1.60
N ILE A 125 -17.06 -0.78 -2.20
CA ILE A 125 -17.27 -0.89 -3.65
C ILE A 125 -16.18 -0.12 -4.42
N ALA A 126 -15.86 1.10 -3.98
CA ALA A 126 -14.86 1.95 -4.65
C ALA A 126 -13.47 1.29 -4.67
N ASP A 127 -13.02 0.70 -3.57
CA ASP A 127 -11.65 0.17 -3.49
C ASP A 127 -11.56 -1.30 -3.89
N LEU A 128 -12.53 -2.15 -3.48
CA LEU A 128 -12.46 -3.58 -3.75
C LEU A 128 -12.91 -3.95 -5.17
N ILE A 129 -13.73 -3.12 -5.82
CA ILE A 129 -14.17 -3.36 -7.20
C ILE A 129 -13.51 -2.36 -8.14
N PHE A 130 -13.83 -1.07 -8.04
CA PHE A 130 -13.44 -0.08 -9.04
C PHE A 130 -11.93 0.16 -9.06
N LEU A 131 -11.33 0.44 -7.90
CA LEU A 131 -9.89 0.68 -7.81
C LEU A 131 -9.09 -0.59 -8.13
N SER A 132 -9.59 -1.77 -7.74
CA SER A 132 -8.93 -3.04 -8.04
C SER A 132 -8.90 -3.32 -9.55
N ILE A 133 -10.01 -3.10 -10.27
CA ILE A 133 -10.05 -3.24 -11.73
C ILE A 133 -9.19 -2.16 -12.41
N LEU A 134 -9.19 -0.93 -11.90
CA LEU A 134 -8.32 0.13 -12.40
C LEU A 134 -6.84 -0.26 -12.26
N ASN A 135 -6.43 -0.80 -11.11
CA ASN A 135 -5.07 -1.28 -10.89
C ASN A 135 -4.69 -2.41 -11.85
N VAL A 136 -5.58 -3.36 -12.08
CA VAL A 136 -5.36 -4.43 -13.07
C VAL A 136 -5.31 -3.88 -14.49
N SER A 137 -6.08 -2.83 -14.81
CA SER A 137 -6.00 -2.10 -16.09
C SER A 137 -4.63 -1.45 -16.28
N ALA A 138 -4.07 -0.84 -15.23
CA ALA A 138 -2.71 -0.30 -15.26
C ALA A 138 -1.67 -1.42 -15.46
N GLN A 139 -1.86 -2.58 -14.82
CA GLN A 139 -1.02 -3.77 -15.00
C GLN A 139 -1.14 -4.37 -16.40
N ALA A 140 -2.31 -4.27 -17.06
CA ALA A 140 -2.46 -4.64 -18.47
C ALA A 140 -1.55 -3.83 -19.37
N PHE A 141 -1.53 -2.49 -19.24
CA PHE A 141 -0.60 -1.63 -19.97
C PHE A 141 0.86 -1.93 -19.62
N GLN A 142 1.15 -2.27 -18.36
CA GLN A 142 2.49 -2.68 -17.94
C GLN A 142 2.96 -3.95 -18.64
N GLY A 143 2.07 -4.93 -18.85
CA GLY A 143 2.37 -6.15 -19.62
C GLY A 143 2.80 -5.86 -21.07
N PHE A 144 2.25 -4.81 -21.68
CA PHE A 144 2.65 -4.31 -23.00
C PHE A 144 3.83 -3.31 -22.95
N GLN A 145 4.46 -3.11 -21.79
CA GLN A 145 5.54 -2.12 -21.56
C GLN A 145 5.15 -0.68 -21.84
N ARG A 146 3.85 -0.35 -21.83
CA ARG A 146 3.33 1.01 -22.00
C ARG A 146 3.30 1.77 -20.66
N LEU A 147 4.47 2.07 -20.12
CA LEU A 147 4.64 2.57 -18.75
C LEU A 147 4.04 3.97 -18.53
N THR A 148 3.95 4.79 -19.58
CA THR A 148 3.27 6.09 -19.53
C THR A 148 1.78 5.94 -19.20
N MET A 149 1.06 5.00 -19.87
CA MET A 149 -0.34 4.71 -19.60
C MET A 149 -0.54 4.07 -18.23
N THR A 150 0.37 3.19 -17.83
CA THR A 150 0.40 2.64 -16.46
C THR A 150 0.45 3.76 -15.42
N SER A 151 1.40 4.70 -15.57
CA SER A 151 1.55 5.84 -14.66
C SER A 151 0.33 6.75 -14.65
N PHE A 152 -0.24 7.05 -15.83
CA PHE A 152 -1.45 7.85 -15.94
C PHE A 152 -2.62 7.24 -15.17
N LEU A 153 -2.88 5.93 -15.35
CA LEU A 153 -3.96 5.23 -14.66
C LEU A 153 -3.75 5.18 -13.14
N LEU A 154 -2.51 5.06 -12.67
CA LEU A 154 -2.21 5.07 -11.22
C LEU A 154 -2.40 6.46 -10.59
N VAL A 155 -2.20 7.55 -11.33
CA VAL A 155 -2.41 8.92 -10.85
C VAL A 155 -3.87 9.33 -10.91
N LEU A 156 -4.60 8.87 -11.93
CA LEU A 156 -5.96 9.28 -12.26
C LEU A 156 -6.93 9.28 -11.07
N PRO A 157 -7.06 8.20 -10.25
CA PRO A 157 -8.01 8.18 -9.13
C PRO A 157 -7.66 9.21 -8.04
N ASN A 158 -6.39 9.55 -7.86
CA ASN A 158 -6.00 10.56 -6.89
C ASN A 158 -6.36 11.98 -7.38
N CYS A 159 -6.21 12.25 -8.69
CA CYS A 159 -6.61 13.51 -9.30
C CYS A 159 -8.13 13.67 -9.29
N THR A 160 -8.89 12.67 -9.70
CA THR A 160 -10.36 12.74 -9.73
C THR A 160 -10.94 12.94 -8.33
N ARG A 161 -10.44 12.22 -7.33
CA ARG A 161 -10.83 12.38 -5.92
C ARG A 161 -10.55 13.79 -5.41
N LEU A 162 -9.36 14.34 -5.70
CA LEU A 162 -8.97 15.68 -5.28
C LEU A 162 -9.86 16.75 -5.94
N LEU A 163 -10.05 16.69 -7.26
CA LEU A 163 -10.86 17.66 -7.99
C LEU A 163 -12.32 17.68 -7.51
N VAL A 164 -12.94 16.49 -7.35
CA VAL A 164 -14.31 16.39 -6.87
C VAL A 164 -14.44 16.84 -5.41
N LEU A 165 -13.41 16.59 -4.57
CA LEU A 165 -13.38 17.10 -3.19
C LEU A 165 -13.32 18.64 -3.15
N ILE A 166 -12.44 19.25 -3.97
CA ILE A 166 -12.35 20.73 -4.06
C ILE A 166 -13.70 21.30 -4.50
N ALA A 167 -14.32 20.71 -5.50
CA ALA A 167 -15.65 21.15 -5.93
C ALA A 167 -16.68 21.04 -4.80
N LEU A 168 -16.73 19.90 -4.07
CA LEU A 168 -17.67 19.73 -2.96
C LEU A 168 -17.50 20.77 -1.86
N ILE A 169 -16.25 21.01 -1.42
CA ILE A 169 -15.94 21.97 -0.35
C ILE A 169 -16.34 23.40 -0.75
N SER A 170 -16.30 23.73 -2.04
CA SER A 170 -16.71 25.05 -2.54
C SER A 170 -18.20 25.31 -2.42
N PHE A 171 -19.04 24.26 -2.36
CA PHE A 171 -20.50 24.39 -2.30
C PHE A 171 -21.06 24.17 -0.88
N LYS A 172 -20.47 23.25 -0.10
CA LYS A 172 -20.95 22.93 1.25
C LYS A 172 -19.85 22.36 2.14
N LYS A 173 -20.06 22.42 3.45
CA LYS A 173 -19.24 21.65 4.40
C LYS A 173 -19.60 20.16 4.26
N PRO A 174 -18.66 19.27 3.85
CA PRO A 174 -18.97 17.87 3.63
C PRO A 174 -19.20 17.14 4.94
N THR A 175 -20.05 16.12 4.89
CA THR A 175 -20.18 15.09 5.94
C THR A 175 -19.36 13.86 5.59
N PRO A 176 -19.07 12.93 6.53
CA PRO A 176 -18.42 11.67 6.23
C PRO A 176 -19.13 10.87 5.13
N LEU A 177 -20.47 10.94 5.09
CA LEU A 177 -21.29 10.26 4.08
C LEU A 177 -21.12 10.89 2.69
N ASP A 178 -21.10 12.21 2.60
CA ASP A 178 -20.83 12.93 1.33
C ASP A 178 -19.48 12.51 0.77
N LEU A 179 -18.46 12.36 1.64
CA LEU A 179 -17.16 11.84 1.22
C LEU A 179 -17.21 10.41 0.72
N GLY A 180 -18.01 9.53 1.33
CA GLY A 180 -18.21 8.18 0.84
C GLY A 180 -18.76 8.16 -0.59
N TYR A 181 -19.81 8.94 -0.87
CA TYR A 181 -20.37 9.07 -2.22
C TYR A 181 -19.39 9.69 -3.22
N LEU A 182 -18.72 10.75 -2.81
CA LEU A 182 -17.69 11.39 -3.62
C LEU A 182 -16.55 10.41 -3.98
N TYR A 183 -16.11 9.64 -3.00
CA TYR A 183 -15.08 8.64 -3.16
C TYR A 183 -15.51 7.54 -4.16
N LEU A 184 -16.76 7.08 -4.05
CA LEU A 184 -17.35 6.08 -4.95
C LEU A 184 -17.45 6.63 -6.38
N VAL A 185 -18.06 7.81 -6.56
CA VAL A 185 -18.30 8.41 -7.88
C VAL A 185 -16.99 8.75 -8.58
N SER A 186 -16.05 9.40 -7.89
CA SER A 186 -14.75 9.78 -8.47
C SER A 186 -13.89 8.58 -8.84
N THR A 187 -13.91 7.51 -8.02
CA THR A 187 -13.21 6.27 -8.34
C THR A 187 -13.90 5.51 -9.47
N GLY A 188 -15.23 5.50 -9.49
CA GLY A 188 -16.04 4.92 -10.57
C GLY A 188 -15.78 5.62 -11.92
N PHE A 189 -15.66 6.94 -11.93
CA PHE A 189 -15.30 7.69 -13.13
C PHE A 189 -13.89 7.31 -13.64
N ALA A 190 -12.91 7.25 -12.75
CA ALA A 190 -11.57 6.82 -13.10
C ALA A 190 -11.52 5.37 -13.62
N PHE A 191 -12.30 4.47 -13.01
CA PHE A 191 -12.49 3.09 -13.44
C PHE A 191 -13.06 2.99 -14.86
N LEU A 192 -14.11 3.78 -15.19
CA LEU A 192 -14.70 3.78 -16.53
C LEU A 192 -13.70 4.25 -17.59
N ILE A 193 -12.91 5.29 -17.29
CA ILE A 193 -11.82 5.75 -18.15
C ILE A 193 -10.80 4.62 -18.37
N ALA A 194 -10.41 3.91 -17.31
CA ALA A 194 -9.45 2.82 -17.40
C ALA A 194 -9.95 1.68 -18.30
N LEU A 195 -11.21 1.26 -18.13
CA LEU A 195 -11.83 0.23 -18.99
C LEU A 195 -11.93 0.67 -20.45
N TYR A 196 -12.33 1.93 -20.67
CA TYR A 196 -12.40 2.50 -22.03
C TYR A 196 -11.03 2.47 -22.72
N LEU A 197 -9.99 2.94 -22.04
CA LEU A 197 -8.62 2.97 -22.59
C LEU A 197 -8.09 1.58 -22.90
N VAL A 198 -8.27 0.61 -21.99
CA VAL A 198 -7.87 -0.78 -22.24
C VAL A 198 -8.61 -1.38 -23.41
N SER A 199 -9.93 -1.20 -23.47
CA SER A 199 -10.77 -1.74 -24.57
C SER A 199 -10.43 -1.12 -25.92
N ARG A 200 -10.06 0.16 -25.95
CA ARG A 200 -9.70 0.90 -27.16
C ARG A 200 -8.30 0.55 -27.67
N GLU A 201 -7.31 0.46 -26.76
CA GLU A 201 -5.89 0.38 -27.14
C GLU A 201 -5.30 -1.03 -27.09
N LEU A 202 -5.80 -1.90 -26.23
CA LEU A 202 -5.28 -3.25 -26.06
C LEU A 202 -6.23 -4.34 -26.56
N GLY A 203 -7.53 -4.03 -26.62
CA GLY A 203 -8.55 -4.95 -27.14
C GLY A 203 -9.62 -5.32 -26.11
N ARG A 204 -10.68 -5.98 -26.61
CA ARG A 204 -11.84 -6.36 -25.80
C ARG A 204 -11.59 -7.67 -25.03
N PRO A 205 -12.20 -7.84 -23.85
CA PRO A 205 -12.08 -9.08 -23.08
C PRO A 205 -12.80 -10.23 -23.79
N VAL A 206 -12.19 -11.41 -23.78
CA VAL A 206 -12.80 -12.66 -24.23
C VAL A 206 -12.94 -13.59 -23.04
N TYR A 207 -14.16 -14.01 -22.75
CA TYR A 207 -14.41 -14.93 -21.64
C TYR A 207 -13.93 -16.34 -21.99
N SER A 208 -13.14 -16.93 -21.13
CA SER A 208 -12.69 -18.34 -21.22
C SER A 208 -12.95 -19.05 -19.90
N ARG A 209 -13.62 -20.18 -19.97
CA ARG A 209 -14.04 -20.97 -18.79
C ARG A 209 -12.89 -21.81 -18.18
N LYS A 210 -11.77 -21.97 -18.89
CA LYS A 210 -10.63 -22.75 -18.39
C LYS A 210 -9.88 -21.95 -17.32
N ILE A 211 -10.08 -22.32 -16.07
CA ILE A 211 -9.30 -21.84 -14.93
C ILE A 211 -8.06 -22.71 -14.81
N LEU A 212 -6.88 -22.11 -14.80
CA LEU A 212 -5.64 -22.81 -14.47
C LEU A 212 -5.47 -22.75 -12.96
N ASP A 213 -5.82 -23.81 -12.24
CA ASP A 213 -5.85 -23.84 -10.77
C ASP A 213 -4.52 -23.45 -10.10
N GLY A 214 -3.40 -23.75 -10.76
CA GLY A 214 -2.08 -23.35 -10.28
C GLY A 214 -1.83 -21.86 -10.19
N GLU A 215 -2.41 -21.08 -11.12
CA GLU A 215 -2.23 -19.62 -11.15
C GLU A 215 -2.99 -18.91 -10.01
N VAL A 216 -4.19 -19.38 -9.69
CA VAL A 216 -4.99 -18.84 -8.56
C VAL A 216 -4.26 -19.07 -7.24
N ARG A 217 -3.65 -20.24 -7.05
CA ARG A 217 -2.86 -20.55 -5.86
C ARG A 217 -1.64 -19.64 -5.71
N GLU A 218 -0.90 -19.39 -6.80
CA GLU A 218 0.24 -18.46 -6.82
C GLU A 218 -0.22 -17.04 -6.41
N GLY A 219 -1.34 -16.56 -6.97
CA GLY A 219 -1.93 -15.25 -6.65
C GLY A 219 -2.38 -15.12 -5.20
N LEU A 220 -2.98 -16.17 -4.62
CA LEU A 220 -3.41 -16.18 -3.22
C LEU A 220 -2.23 -16.05 -2.25
N TYR A 221 -1.11 -16.75 -2.48
CA TYR A 221 0.09 -16.58 -1.66
C TYR A 221 0.59 -15.14 -1.66
N PHE A 222 0.57 -14.49 -2.82
CA PHE A 222 0.92 -13.06 -2.94
C PHE A 222 -0.04 -12.18 -2.15
N SER A 223 -1.34 -12.46 -2.24
CA SER A 223 -2.38 -11.69 -1.53
C SER A 223 -2.25 -11.81 -0.01
N VAL A 224 -1.92 -12.99 0.53
CA VAL A 224 -1.69 -13.20 1.97
C VAL A 224 -0.52 -12.35 2.47
N ALA A 225 0.60 -12.31 1.74
CA ALA A 225 1.75 -11.51 2.12
C ALA A 225 1.42 -9.99 2.14
N LEU A 226 0.68 -9.51 1.13
CA LEU A 226 0.24 -8.12 1.05
C LEU A 226 -0.80 -7.77 2.12
N CYS A 227 -1.74 -8.68 2.41
CA CYS A 227 -2.71 -8.52 3.49
C CYS A 227 -2.02 -8.39 4.85
N SER A 228 -1.04 -9.25 5.13
CA SER A 228 -0.25 -9.17 6.38
C SER A 228 0.47 -7.83 6.50
N HIS A 229 0.96 -7.29 5.38
CA HIS A 229 1.56 -5.96 5.34
C HIS A 229 0.54 -4.85 5.61
N SER A 230 -0.68 -4.96 5.05
CA SER A 230 -1.77 -4.00 5.32
C SER A 230 -2.24 -4.09 6.77
N ILE A 231 -2.38 -5.29 7.33
CA ILE A 231 -2.70 -5.47 8.76
C ILE A 231 -1.65 -4.78 9.62
N PHE A 232 -0.36 -5.04 9.37
CA PHE A 232 0.73 -4.46 10.14
C PHE A 232 0.76 -2.92 10.12
N ASN A 233 0.37 -2.28 9.00
CA ASN A 233 0.47 -0.83 8.84
C ASN A 233 -0.84 -0.06 9.11
N ASP A 234 -2.02 -0.71 9.01
CA ASP A 234 -3.29 0.03 8.94
C ASP A 234 -4.37 -0.45 9.92
N ILE A 235 -4.29 -1.67 10.46
CA ILE A 235 -5.34 -2.24 11.31
C ILE A 235 -5.55 -1.46 12.62
N ASP A 236 -4.51 -0.83 13.14
CA ASP A 236 -4.52 0.02 14.33
C ASP A 236 -5.54 1.17 14.22
N LYS A 237 -5.64 1.77 13.04
CA LYS A 237 -6.60 2.86 12.75
C LYS A 237 -8.05 2.36 12.84
N THR A 238 -8.31 1.14 12.36
CA THR A 238 -9.63 0.52 12.48
C THR A 238 -9.95 0.14 13.93
N ILE A 239 -8.99 -0.45 14.65
CA ILE A 239 -9.16 -0.83 16.06
C ILE A 239 -9.41 0.42 16.93
N LEU A 240 -8.71 1.53 16.67
CA LEU A 240 -8.90 2.80 17.37
C LEU A 240 -10.34 3.33 17.27
N THR A 241 -10.99 3.19 16.11
CA THR A 241 -12.38 3.68 15.95
C THR A 241 -13.37 2.93 16.84
N ARG A 242 -13.11 1.66 17.15
CA ARG A 242 -13.99 0.83 17.96
C ARG A 242 -13.67 0.85 19.45
N LEU A 243 -12.39 0.75 19.79
CA LEU A 243 -11.93 0.58 21.16
C LEU A 243 -11.56 1.89 21.87
N ALA A 244 -11.46 2.99 21.11
CA ALA A 244 -11.27 4.33 21.66
C ALA A 244 -12.35 5.27 21.11
N THR A 245 -11.96 6.30 20.34
CA THR A 245 -12.89 7.28 19.73
C THR A 245 -12.53 7.53 18.27
N LEU A 246 -13.51 7.99 17.49
CA LEU A 246 -13.26 8.43 16.11
C LEU A 246 -12.26 9.58 16.07
N GLN A 247 -12.34 10.50 17.03
CA GLN A 247 -11.39 11.61 17.17
C GLN A 247 -9.96 11.10 17.40
N ALA A 248 -9.76 10.11 18.28
CA ALA A 248 -8.45 9.52 18.53
C ALA A 248 -7.88 8.83 17.27
N ALA A 249 -8.72 8.15 16.51
CA ALA A 249 -8.34 7.55 15.23
C ALA A 249 -7.92 8.64 14.21
N GLY A 250 -8.65 9.74 14.13
CA GLY A 250 -8.33 10.87 13.26
C GLY A 250 -7.01 11.54 13.63
N ILE A 251 -6.79 11.82 14.93
CA ILE A 251 -5.56 12.39 15.47
C ILE A 251 -4.34 11.50 15.13
N TYR A 252 -4.45 10.22 15.43
CA TYR A 252 -3.40 9.24 15.14
C TYR A 252 -3.11 9.12 13.64
N ALA A 253 -4.16 9.02 12.82
CA ALA A 253 -4.02 8.89 11.38
C ALA A 253 -3.38 10.14 10.74
N ALA A 254 -3.72 11.34 11.21
CA ALA A 254 -3.11 12.59 10.73
C ALA A 254 -1.60 12.62 11.00
N ALA A 255 -1.18 12.22 12.21
CA ALA A 255 0.23 12.10 12.57
C ALA A 255 0.94 11.03 11.70
N TYR A 256 0.31 9.87 11.53
CA TYR A 256 0.87 8.76 10.75
C TYR A 256 1.09 9.11 9.27
N ARG A 257 0.24 9.98 8.68
CA ARG A 257 0.42 10.46 7.30
C ARG A 257 1.74 11.20 7.09
N LEU A 258 2.20 11.97 8.07
CA LEU A 258 3.51 12.63 7.97
C LEU A 258 4.66 11.64 8.07
N ILE A 259 4.50 10.57 8.86
CA ILE A 259 5.47 9.46 8.88
C ILE A 259 5.56 8.80 7.49
N ASP A 260 4.41 8.52 6.87
CA ASP A 260 4.37 7.95 5.51
C ASP A 260 5.08 8.82 4.49
N VAL A 261 4.85 10.14 4.53
CA VAL A 261 5.52 11.11 3.65
C VAL A 261 7.03 11.13 3.90
N ALA A 262 7.45 11.20 5.15
CA ALA A 262 8.87 11.20 5.51
C ALA A 262 9.60 9.90 5.12
N PHE A 263 8.88 8.78 5.02
CA PHE A 263 9.45 7.48 4.63
C PHE A 263 9.58 7.28 3.12
N ILE A 264 9.03 8.18 2.29
CA ILE A 264 9.04 8.06 0.82
C ILE A 264 10.45 7.94 0.23
N PRO A 265 11.44 8.77 0.60
CA PRO A 265 12.79 8.64 0.05
C PRO A 265 13.43 7.28 0.35
N VAL A 266 13.15 6.71 1.53
CA VAL A 266 13.61 5.36 1.87
C VAL A 266 12.92 4.30 1.01
N ARG A 267 11.60 4.41 0.79
CA ARG A 267 10.88 3.51 -0.15
C ARG A 267 11.45 3.59 -1.56
N SER A 268 11.79 4.80 -2.02
CA SER A 268 12.41 4.99 -3.33
C SER A 268 13.79 4.34 -3.42
N LEU A 269 14.62 4.48 -2.38
CA LEU A 269 15.92 3.80 -2.28
C LEU A 269 15.75 2.28 -2.32
N ILE A 270 14.80 1.73 -1.56
CA ILE A 270 14.48 0.31 -1.53
C ILE A 270 14.05 -0.18 -2.93
N SER A 271 13.12 0.53 -3.57
CA SER A 271 12.63 0.19 -4.91
C SER A 271 13.74 0.21 -5.96
N ALA A 272 14.61 1.22 -5.93
CA ALA A 272 15.77 1.33 -6.83
C ALA A 272 16.83 0.23 -6.58
N SER A 273 16.94 -0.23 -5.33
CA SER A 273 17.88 -1.28 -4.94
C SER A 273 17.30 -2.69 -5.10
N TYR A 274 16.00 -2.83 -5.33
CA TYR A 274 15.31 -4.12 -5.35
C TYR A 274 15.92 -5.13 -6.36
N PRO A 275 16.21 -4.75 -7.63
CA PRO A 275 16.88 -5.65 -8.57
C PRO A 275 18.30 -6.05 -8.11
N ARG A 276 18.99 -5.16 -7.37
CA ARG A 276 20.33 -5.44 -6.86
C ARG A 276 20.32 -6.50 -5.76
N PHE A 277 19.25 -6.59 -4.96
CA PHE A 277 19.08 -7.65 -3.98
C PHE A 277 19.02 -9.03 -4.63
N PHE A 278 18.29 -9.18 -5.75
CA PHE A 278 18.27 -10.44 -6.49
C PHE A 278 19.62 -10.76 -7.13
N LYS A 279 20.30 -9.77 -7.70
CA LYS A 279 21.64 -9.96 -8.28
C LYS A 279 22.66 -10.38 -7.21
N SER A 280 22.64 -9.73 -6.05
CA SER A 280 23.52 -10.09 -4.91
C SER A 280 23.10 -11.40 -4.25
N GLY A 281 21.85 -11.82 -4.41
CA GLY A 281 21.30 -13.06 -3.89
C GLY A 281 21.86 -14.32 -4.56
N VAL A 282 22.52 -14.20 -5.71
CA VAL A 282 23.27 -15.29 -6.35
C VAL A 282 24.38 -15.80 -5.44
N ASP A 283 25.00 -14.89 -4.67
CA ASP A 283 25.99 -15.22 -3.64
C ASP A 283 25.35 -15.61 -2.28
N GLY A 284 24.04 -15.90 -2.30
CA GLY A 284 23.26 -16.23 -1.10
C GLY A 284 23.11 -15.06 -0.11
N MET A 285 22.93 -15.40 1.17
CA MET A 285 22.74 -14.39 2.22
C MET A 285 23.94 -13.45 2.41
N ARG A 286 25.17 -13.92 2.15
CA ARG A 286 26.38 -13.09 2.30
C ARG A 286 26.37 -11.91 1.34
N GLY A 287 26.00 -12.13 0.08
CA GLY A 287 25.92 -11.07 -0.94
C GLY A 287 24.83 -10.03 -0.61
N THR A 288 23.63 -10.50 -0.21
CA THR A 288 22.53 -9.59 0.14
C THR A 288 22.80 -8.80 1.41
N VAL A 289 23.42 -9.39 2.44
CA VAL A 289 23.80 -8.72 3.69
C VAL A 289 24.90 -7.66 3.42
N ALA A 290 25.87 -7.94 2.55
CA ALA A 290 26.87 -6.96 2.15
C ALA A 290 26.24 -5.73 1.47
N LEU A 291 25.17 -5.94 0.67
CA LEU A 291 24.39 -4.84 0.09
C LEU A 291 23.64 -4.04 1.16
N VAL A 292 23.00 -4.72 2.13
CA VAL A 292 22.34 -4.05 3.26
C VAL A 292 23.33 -3.20 4.04
N ALA A 293 24.52 -3.74 4.37
CA ALA A 293 25.56 -3.03 5.11
C ALA A 293 26.00 -1.72 4.40
N LYS A 294 25.95 -1.70 3.06
CA LYS A 294 26.24 -0.48 2.27
C LYS A 294 25.08 0.53 2.28
N LEU A 295 23.84 0.07 2.31
CA LEU A 295 22.66 0.95 2.19
C LEU A 295 22.17 1.48 3.54
N ILE A 296 22.25 0.67 4.59
CA ILE A 296 21.69 0.98 5.92
C ILE A 296 22.23 2.28 6.51
N PRO A 297 23.53 2.61 6.47
CA PRO A 297 24.04 3.85 7.06
C PRO A 297 23.40 5.09 6.46
N TYR A 298 23.29 5.15 5.13
CA TYR A 298 22.69 6.30 4.44
C TYR A 298 21.19 6.41 4.72
N ALA A 299 20.48 5.30 4.68
CA ALA A 299 19.06 5.26 4.98
C ALA A 299 18.77 5.60 6.44
N ALA A 300 19.60 5.12 7.39
CA ALA A 300 19.47 5.38 8.82
C ALA A 300 19.76 6.85 9.16
N VAL A 301 20.83 7.44 8.61
CA VAL A 301 21.14 8.87 8.79
C VAL A 301 19.99 9.73 8.28
N TYR A 302 19.49 9.45 7.06
CA TYR A 302 18.33 10.15 6.54
C TYR A 302 17.10 9.98 7.46
N ALA A 303 16.81 8.74 7.88
CA ALA A 303 15.63 8.45 8.71
C ALA A 303 15.72 9.10 10.09
N LEU A 304 16.91 9.16 10.71
CA LEU A 304 17.13 9.91 11.95
C LEU A 304 16.95 11.41 11.76
N ALA A 305 17.47 11.97 10.68
CA ALA A 305 17.27 13.38 10.36
C ALA A 305 15.76 13.67 10.13
N ALA A 306 15.07 12.82 9.37
CA ALA A 306 13.63 12.90 9.17
C ALA A 306 12.84 12.79 10.49
N SER A 307 13.23 11.86 11.37
CA SER A 307 12.65 11.71 12.71
C SER A 307 12.80 12.98 13.55
N LEU A 308 13.97 13.60 13.51
CA LEU A 308 14.21 14.88 14.20
C LEU A 308 13.36 16.00 13.61
N VAL A 309 13.30 16.11 12.29
CA VAL A 309 12.46 17.10 11.60
C VAL A 309 10.99 16.91 11.97
N LEU A 310 10.47 15.68 11.95
CA LEU A 310 9.10 15.36 12.35
C LEU A 310 8.83 15.75 13.82
N PHE A 311 9.76 15.46 14.71
CA PHE A 311 9.62 15.78 16.13
C PHE A 311 9.56 17.30 16.36
N VAL A 312 10.46 18.05 15.72
CA VAL A 312 10.54 19.53 15.85
C VAL A 312 9.36 20.21 15.14
N SER A 313 8.97 19.72 13.95
CA SER A 313 7.87 20.28 13.17
C SER A 313 6.47 19.86 13.66
N ALA A 314 6.36 18.95 14.63
CA ALA A 314 5.09 18.47 15.16
C ALA A 314 4.11 19.59 15.56
N PRO A 315 4.51 20.73 16.16
CA PRO A 315 3.60 21.83 16.49
C PRO A 315 2.92 22.48 15.26
N LEU A 316 3.40 22.22 14.04
CA LEU A 316 2.78 22.73 12.81
C LEU A 316 1.56 21.90 12.37
N LEU A 317 1.29 20.74 12.97
CA LEU A 317 0.14 19.92 12.60
C LEU A 317 -1.21 20.64 12.73
N PRO A 318 -1.50 21.35 13.83
CA PRO A 318 -2.76 22.08 13.94
C PRO A 318 -2.91 23.18 12.88
N LEU A 319 -1.81 23.73 12.38
CA LEU A 319 -1.83 24.68 11.27
C LEU A 319 -2.18 23.98 9.93
N LEU A 320 -1.71 22.76 9.72
CA LEU A 320 -1.97 21.99 8.50
C LEU A 320 -3.38 21.37 8.49
N PHE A 321 -3.79 20.74 9.59
CA PHE A 321 -5.04 19.94 9.67
C PHE A 321 -6.19 20.66 10.36
N GLY A 322 -5.93 21.74 11.11
CA GLY A 322 -6.90 22.47 11.90
C GLY A 322 -6.70 22.31 13.41
N ARG A 323 -7.30 23.21 14.21
CA ARG A 323 -7.11 23.26 15.67
C ARG A 323 -7.56 22.00 16.40
N GLU A 324 -8.53 21.27 15.85
CA GLU A 324 -9.02 20.00 16.42
C GLU A 324 -7.95 18.91 16.46
N PHE A 325 -6.89 19.05 15.66
CA PHE A 325 -5.75 18.15 15.62
C PHE A 325 -4.59 18.57 16.54
N ALA A 326 -4.83 19.40 17.55
CA ALA A 326 -3.78 19.84 18.49
C ALA A 326 -3.06 18.66 19.16
N GLU A 327 -3.80 17.63 19.57
CA GLU A 327 -3.21 16.40 20.15
C GLU A 327 -2.37 15.59 19.16
N ALA A 328 -2.57 15.76 17.84
CA ALA A 328 -1.75 15.09 16.85
C ALA A 328 -0.27 15.52 16.91
N THR A 329 0.01 16.71 17.50
CA THR A 329 1.38 17.12 17.82
C THR A 329 2.06 16.13 18.74
N HIS A 330 1.37 15.69 19.79
CA HIS A 330 1.91 14.69 20.73
C HIS A 330 2.00 13.30 20.06
N ALA A 331 0.97 12.93 19.27
CA ALA A 331 0.99 11.67 18.53
C ALA A 331 2.18 11.61 17.55
N LEU A 332 2.45 12.69 16.80
CA LEU A 332 3.58 12.76 15.88
C LEU A 332 4.92 12.65 16.61
N ARG A 333 5.07 13.32 17.76
CA ARG A 333 6.31 13.21 18.55
C ARG A 333 6.60 11.79 19.00
N TRP A 334 5.59 11.03 19.44
CA TRP A 334 5.74 9.61 19.75
C TRP A 334 6.11 8.79 18.51
N LEU A 335 5.43 9.01 17.40
CA LEU A 335 5.62 8.26 16.16
C LEU A 335 6.88 8.69 15.37
N ALA A 336 7.51 9.80 15.73
CA ALA A 336 8.63 10.37 14.98
C ALA A 336 9.82 9.41 14.80
N LEU A 337 9.99 8.43 15.70
CA LEU A 337 11.04 7.40 15.60
C LEU A 337 10.73 6.30 14.58
N LEU A 338 9.47 6.16 14.13
CA LEU A 338 9.07 5.09 13.21
C LEU A 338 9.87 5.05 11.89
N PRO A 339 10.19 6.17 11.21
CA PRO A 339 10.99 6.11 9.98
C PRO A 339 12.33 5.38 10.18
N PHE A 340 12.98 5.61 11.32
CA PHE A 340 14.22 4.94 11.66
C PHE A 340 14.03 3.44 11.91
N LEU A 341 13.05 3.05 12.73
CA LEU A 341 12.75 1.64 12.99
C LEU A 341 12.37 0.91 11.69
N LYS A 342 11.60 1.55 10.82
CA LYS A 342 11.23 0.99 9.50
C LYS A 342 12.47 0.71 8.63
N VAL A 343 13.47 1.57 8.60
CA VAL A 343 14.74 1.31 7.88
C VAL A 343 15.40 0.03 8.38
N LEU A 344 15.43 -0.18 9.71
CA LEU A 344 16.09 -1.33 10.34
C LEU A 344 15.47 -2.68 9.97
N HIS A 345 14.20 -2.72 9.55
CA HIS A 345 13.59 -3.99 9.13
C HIS A 345 13.32 -4.08 7.62
N TYR A 346 13.04 -2.97 6.91
CA TYR A 346 12.74 -3.05 5.47
C TYR A 346 13.93 -3.51 4.64
N LEU A 347 15.14 -3.01 4.90
CA LEU A 347 16.34 -3.39 4.16
C LEU A 347 16.72 -4.86 4.38
N PRO A 348 16.83 -5.39 5.62
CA PRO A 348 17.12 -6.80 5.82
C PRO A 348 16.00 -7.74 5.39
N ALA A 349 14.73 -7.29 5.43
CA ALA A 349 13.63 -8.05 4.85
C ALA A 349 13.79 -8.25 3.32
N ASN A 350 14.29 -7.23 2.61
CA ASN A 350 14.61 -7.37 1.19
C ASN A 350 15.84 -8.24 0.92
N ALA A 351 16.78 -8.31 1.87
CA ALA A 351 17.90 -9.25 1.78
C ALA A 351 17.43 -10.72 1.80
N LEU A 352 16.49 -11.05 2.71
CA LEU A 352 15.86 -12.39 2.72
C LEU A 352 15.16 -12.69 1.40
N THR A 353 14.43 -11.72 0.83
CA THR A 353 13.74 -11.89 -0.46
C THR A 353 14.74 -12.13 -1.59
N GLY A 354 15.79 -11.31 -1.68
CA GLY A 354 16.82 -11.42 -2.72
C GLY A 354 17.59 -12.74 -2.67
N ALA A 355 17.79 -13.29 -1.46
CA ALA A 355 18.44 -14.58 -1.25
C ALA A 355 17.49 -15.79 -1.36
N GLY A 356 16.20 -15.59 -1.77
CA GLY A 356 15.24 -16.67 -1.98
C GLY A 356 14.45 -17.11 -0.73
N PHE A 357 14.61 -16.43 0.42
CA PHE A 357 13.92 -16.75 1.67
C PHE A 357 12.61 -15.96 1.87
N GLN A 358 11.84 -15.75 0.80
CA GLN A 358 10.58 -15.01 0.84
C GLN A 358 9.58 -15.60 1.85
N GLY A 359 9.50 -16.93 1.96
CA GLY A 359 8.61 -17.60 2.93
C GLY A 359 8.95 -17.24 4.37
N LEU A 360 10.26 -17.22 4.74
CA LEU A 360 10.70 -16.85 6.08
C LEU A 360 10.39 -15.37 6.37
N ARG A 361 10.64 -14.47 5.41
CA ARG A 361 10.25 -13.06 5.53
C ARG A 361 8.75 -12.92 5.82
N THR A 362 7.91 -13.63 5.05
CA THR A 362 6.45 -13.58 5.23
C THR A 362 6.04 -14.13 6.59
N ALA A 363 6.64 -15.22 7.05
CA ALA A 363 6.37 -15.77 8.39
C ALA A 363 6.72 -14.76 9.51
N CYS A 364 7.87 -14.11 9.43
CA CYS A 364 8.27 -13.06 10.37
C CYS A 364 7.26 -11.90 10.37
N LEU A 365 6.81 -11.47 9.18
CA LEU A 365 5.84 -10.39 9.05
C LEU A 365 4.48 -10.76 9.64
N VAL A 366 3.97 -11.98 9.35
CA VAL A 366 2.71 -12.49 9.91
C VAL A 366 2.77 -12.55 11.44
N ALA A 367 3.84 -13.12 11.99
CA ALA A 367 4.02 -13.20 13.44
C ALA A 367 4.02 -11.80 14.09
N THR A 368 4.72 -10.84 13.47
CA THR A 368 4.77 -9.47 13.99
C THR A 368 3.43 -8.73 13.78
N ALA A 369 2.70 -8.99 12.71
CA ALA A 369 1.36 -8.43 12.51
C ALA A 369 0.38 -8.93 13.60
N LEU A 370 0.41 -10.22 13.93
CA LEU A 370 -0.37 -10.77 15.04
C LEU A 370 0.02 -10.14 16.38
N PHE A 371 1.31 -9.97 16.64
CA PHE A 371 1.81 -9.28 17.82
C PHE A 371 1.30 -7.83 17.88
N ASN A 372 1.34 -7.10 16.76
CA ASN A 372 0.82 -5.73 16.65
C ASN A 372 -0.69 -5.68 16.97
N VAL A 373 -1.49 -6.56 16.39
CA VAL A 373 -2.94 -6.64 16.69
C VAL A 373 -3.17 -6.90 18.18
N THR A 374 -2.46 -7.86 18.76
CA THR A 374 -2.60 -8.21 20.19
C THR A 374 -2.25 -7.02 21.07
N LEU A 375 -1.16 -6.32 20.80
CA LEU A 375 -0.77 -5.12 21.54
C LEU A 375 -1.82 -4.01 21.40
N ASN A 376 -2.34 -3.77 20.20
CA ASN A 376 -3.37 -2.77 19.98
C ASN A 376 -4.66 -3.10 20.75
N LEU A 377 -5.10 -4.35 20.74
CA LEU A 377 -6.28 -4.80 21.49
C LEU A 377 -6.11 -4.62 23.01
N TRP A 378 -4.89 -4.73 23.51
CA TRP A 378 -4.58 -4.56 24.94
C TRP A 378 -4.35 -3.11 25.35
N LEU A 379 -3.61 -2.32 24.54
CA LEU A 379 -3.18 -0.96 24.87
C LEU A 379 -4.22 0.11 24.52
N ILE A 380 -4.95 -0.03 23.41
CA ILE A 380 -5.92 0.98 22.96
C ILE A 380 -7.02 1.23 23.98
N PRO A 381 -7.67 0.21 24.61
CA PRO A 381 -8.73 0.47 25.59
C PRO A 381 -8.24 1.26 26.81
N ARG A 382 -6.94 1.17 27.13
CA ARG A 382 -6.34 1.81 28.31
C ARG A 382 -5.76 3.18 28.03
N TYR A 383 -5.16 3.35 26.84
CA TYR A 383 -4.32 4.51 26.53
C TYR A 383 -4.74 5.23 25.23
N SER A 384 -5.86 4.80 24.61
CA SER A 384 -6.37 5.39 23.37
C SER A 384 -5.28 5.46 22.27
N TRP A 385 -5.14 6.57 21.55
CA TRP A 385 -4.15 6.75 20.49
C TRP A 385 -2.69 6.58 20.95
N LYS A 386 -2.39 6.86 22.23
CA LYS A 386 -1.06 6.61 22.81
C LYS A 386 -0.74 5.12 22.82
N GLY A 387 -1.72 4.29 23.15
CA GLY A 387 -1.59 2.82 23.09
C GLY A 387 -1.26 2.33 21.69
N SER A 388 -1.90 2.87 20.67
CA SER A 388 -1.60 2.53 19.28
C SER A 388 -0.19 3.00 18.86
N ALA A 389 0.22 4.19 19.28
CA ALA A 389 1.58 4.68 19.00
C ALA A 389 2.66 3.79 19.63
N TRP A 390 2.47 3.35 20.88
CA TRP A 390 3.37 2.42 21.55
C TRP A 390 3.36 1.03 20.92
N ALA A 391 2.19 0.54 20.54
CA ALA A 391 2.05 -0.73 19.83
C ALA A 391 2.81 -0.72 18.49
N SER A 392 2.72 0.37 17.73
CA SER A 392 3.44 0.54 16.47
C SER A 392 4.95 0.57 16.68
N LEU A 393 5.45 1.38 17.64
CA LEU A 393 6.87 1.45 17.96
C LEU A 393 7.42 0.10 18.40
N ALA A 394 6.72 -0.59 19.32
CA ALA A 394 7.12 -1.91 19.81
C ALA A 394 7.12 -2.94 18.68
N SER A 395 6.11 -2.93 17.81
CA SER A 395 5.98 -3.89 16.71
C SER A 395 7.04 -3.67 15.63
N ASP A 396 7.30 -2.42 15.22
CA ASP A 396 8.39 -2.10 14.29
C ASP A 396 9.76 -2.48 14.89
N GLY A 397 9.96 -2.25 16.20
CA GLY A 397 11.18 -2.67 16.92
C GLY A 397 11.32 -4.19 16.98
N VAL A 398 10.26 -4.92 17.35
CA VAL A 398 10.26 -6.40 17.39
C VAL A 398 10.49 -6.95 15.99
N TYR A 399 9.85 -6.39 14.97
CA TYR A 399 10.06 -6.83 13.59
C TYR A 399 11.51 -6.62 13.15
N ALA A 400 12.13 -5.50 13.53
CA ALA A 400 13.56 -5.28 13.26
C ALA A 400 14.42 -6.36 13.91
N VAL A 401 14.20 -6.69 15.18
CA VAL A 401 14.96 -7.74 15.88
C VAL A 401 14.73 -9.10 15.23
N VAL A 402 13.49 -9.50 15.03
CA VAL A 402 13.13 -10.82 14.46
C VAL A 402 13.71 -11.00 13.06
N ILE A 403 13.64 -9.96 12.21
CA ILE A 403 14.15 -10.06 10.84
C ILE A 403 15.68 -10.15 10.82
N TRP A 404 16.39 -9.44 11.70
CA TRP A 404 17.85 -9.56 11.83
C TRP A 404 18.28 -10.91 12.37
N ILE A 405 17.57 -11.48 13.34
CA ILE A 405 17.80 -12.86 13.81
C ILE A 405 17.64 -13.84 12.65
N ALA A 406 16.58 -13.71 11.84
CA ALA A 406 16.36 -14.56 10.67
C ALA A 406 17.48 -14.42 9.63
N VAL A 407 17.96 -13.20 9.37
CA VAL A 407 19.09 -12.93 8.46
C VAL A 407 20.37 -13.59 8.97
N PHE A 408 20.76 -13.36 10.22
CA PHE A 408 21.98 -13.94 10.79
C PHE A 408 21.91 -15.45 10.91
N TRP A 409 20.75 -16.00 11.26
CA TRP A 409 20.54 -17.45 11.30
C TRP A 409 20.78 -18.08 9.92
N LYS A 410 20.19 -17.53 8.86
CA LYS A 410 20.39 -18.01 7.49
C LYS A 410 21.80 -17.76 6.95
N GLN A 411 22.45 -16.69 7.37
CA GLN A 411 23.84 -16.41 7.01
C GLN A 411 24.81 -17.44 7.62
N ARG A 412 24.58 -17.85 8.88
CA ARG A 412 25.39 -18.85 9.56
C ARG A 412 25.15 -20.28 9.05
N ALA A 413 23.91 -20.60 8.69
CA ALA A 413 23.54 -21.91 8.21
C ALA A 413 24.19 -22.30 6.85
N GLY A 414 24.92 -21.37 6.22
CA GLY A 414 25.71 -21.65 5.03
C GLY A 414 24.89 -22.20 3.86
N THR A 415 23.66 -21.73 3.67
CA THR A 415 22.75 -22.27 2.64
C THR A 415 23.36 -22.09 1.27
N PRO A 416 23.50 -23.18 0.46
CA PRO A 416 24.04 -23.10 -0.89
C PRO A 416 23.19 -22.15 -1.72
N ALA A 417 23.85 -21.40 -2.62
CA ALA A 417 23.17 -20.61 -3.64
C ALA A 417 22.06 -21.45 -4.27
N VAL A 418 20.85 -20.91 -4.30
CA VAL A 418 19.76 -21.54 -5.06
C VAL A 418 20.22 -21.59 -6.50
N LEU A 419 20.65 -22.77 -6.96
CA LEU A 419 20.84 -23.04 -8.35
C LEU A 419 19.47 -22.76 -8.99
N VAL A 420 19.36 -21.65 -9.69
CA VAL A 420 18.27 -21.40 -10.63
C VAL A 420 18.40 -22.55 -11.64
N ASN A 421 17.60 -23.59 -11.44
CA ASN A 421 17.40 -24.59 -12.47
C ASN A 421 16.88 -23.84 -13.70
N GLN A 422 17.79 -23.55 -14.60
CA GLN A 422 17.50 -23.30 -15.99
C GLN A 422 17.05 -24.67 -16.55
N GLU A 423 15.80 -25.02 -16.30
CA GLU A 423 15.15 -26.01 -17.15
C GLU A 423 14.88 -25.37 -18.50
N LYS A 424 15.50 -26.00 -19.48
CA LYS A 424 15.49 -25.76 -20.92
C LYS A 424 14.08 -25.68 -21.52
#